data_9cb5eb7deaa4a400f2fe4ae9a0346e22
#
_entry.id   9cb5eb7deaa4a400f2fe4ae9a0346e22
#
_cell.length_a   1.000
_cell.length_b   1.000
_cell.length_c   1.000
_cell.angle_alpha   90.00
_cell.angle_beta   90.00
_cell.angle_gamma   90.00
#
_symmetry.space_group_name_H-M   'P 1'
#
loop_
_entity.id
_entity.type
_entity.pdbx_description
1 polymer ?
#
loop_
_entity_poly.entity_id
_entity_poly.type
_entity_poly.pdbx_seq_one_letter_code
_entity_poly.pdbx_strand_id
1 'polypeptide(L)'
;KGSQKVNRFLFRLVNRVQPDTIIEVGRPSSTALYLQSAKPSASYLFASDLSELFLDADTSVDFLYLNDYQNPDLLEEVFRVCVHRTTLKSVFVVHGICYSKEMKVLWKKWQADERVGITFDLYDVGLLFFDKTKIKQQYIINF
;
A
#
# COMPACT_ATOMS: atom_id res chain seq x y z
N LYS A 1 -2.75 -18.76 6.79
CA LYS A 1 -1.38 -18.66 7.22
C LYS A 1 -0.92 -17.24 7.34
N GLY A 2 0.25 -16.93 6.74
CA GLY A 2 0.74 -15.58 6.69
C GLY A 2 -0.27 -14.63 6.07
N SER A 3 -0.98 -15.07 5.04
CA SER A 3 -2.00 -14.27 4.37
C SER A 3 -3.15 -13.89 5.30
N GLN A 4 -3.56 -14.81 6.19
CA GLN A 4 -4.63 -14.51 7.13
C GLN A 4 -4.20 -13.46 8.17
N LYS A 5 -2.96 -13.55 8.63
CA LYS A 5 -2.38 -12.55 9.52
C LYS A 5 -2.34 -11.18 8.86
N VAL A 6 -1.89 -11.14 7.60
CA VAL A 6 -1.84 -9.91 6.82
C VAL A 6 -3.26 -9.35 6.61
N ASN A 7 -4.22 -10.20 6.27
CA ASN A 7 -5.59 -9.76 6.05
C ASN A 7 -6.19 -9.13 7.31
N ARG A 8 -5.94 -9.70 8.47
CA ARG A 8 -6.42 -9.13 9.74
C ARG A 8 -5.76 -7.79 10.02
N PHE A 9 -4.48 -7.69 9.74
CA PHE A 9 -3.76 -6.44 9.89
C PHE A 9 -4.35 -5.35 8.99
N LEU A 10 -4.61 -5.70 7.73
CA LEU A 10 -5.19 -4.75 6.78
C LEU A 10 -6.57 -4.27 7.23
N PHE A 11 -7.39 -5.19 7.75
CA PHE A 11 -8.71 -4.83 8.28
C PHE A 11 -8.56 -3.78 9.38
N ARG A 12 -7.66 -4.01 10.33
CA ARG A 12 -7.43 -3.07 11.44
C ARG A 12 -6.90 -1.73 10.93
N LEU A 13 -6.00 -1.77 9.97
CA LEU A 13 -5.39 -0.56 9.44
C LEU A 13 -6.44 0.29 8.71
N VAL A 14 -7.25 -0.31 7.85
CA VAL A 14 -8.32 0.41 7.16
C VAL A 14 -9.31 0.98 8.16
N ASN A 15 -9.67 0.19 9.17
CA ASN A 15 -10.58 0.64 10.21
C ASN A 15 -10.02 1.83 10.97
N ARG A 16 -8.72 1.88 11.17
CA ARG A 16 -8.06 2.99 11.86
C ARG A 16 -7.93 4.22 10.98
N VAL A 17 -7.51 4.03 9.74
CA VAL A 17 -7.22 5.13 8.80
C VAL A 17 -8.49 5.73 8.23
N GLN A 18 -9.54 4.93 8.06
CA GLN A 18 -10.83 5.36 7.51
C GLN A 18 -10.69 6.06 6.15
N PRO A 19 -10.05 5.41 5.17
CA PRO A 19 -9.85 6.03 3.86
C PRO A 19 -11.16 6.16 3.09
N ASP A 20 -11.27 7.17 2.25
CA ASP A 20 -12.41 7.32 1.36
C ASP A 20 -12.24 6.48 0.10
N THR A 21 -11.01 6.22 -0.28
CA THR A 21 -10.70 5.43 -1.48
C THR A 21 -9.67 4.36 -1.12
N ILE A 22 -9.96 3.13 -1.49
CA ILE A 22 -9.06 1.98 -1.32
C ILE A 22 -8.74 1.43 -2.70
N ILE A 23 -7.45 1.30 -3.00
CA ILE A 23 -6.99 0.69 -4.26
C ILE A 23 -6.16 -0.53 -3.90
N GLU A 24 -6.52 -1.66 -4.50
CA GLU A 24 -5.72 -2.88 -4.38
C GLU A 24 -5.17 -3.24 -5.76
N VAL A 25 -3.87 -3.50 -5.84
CA VAL A 25 -3.21 -3.92 -7.07
C VAL A 25 -2.58 -5.28 -6.87
N GLY A 26 -2.91 -6.22 -7.75
CA GLY A 26 -2.33 -7.53 -7.69
C GLY A 26 -3.25 -8.62 -8.21
N ARG A 27 -3.12 -9.79 -7.61
CA ARG A 27 -3.96 -10.93 -7.98
C ARG A 27 -5.22 -10.97 -7.14
N PRO A 28 -6.36 -11.38 -7.72
CA PRO A 28 -7.57 -11.55 -6.93
C PRO A 28 -7.33 -12.52 -5.77
N SER A 29 -7.83 -12.15 -4.59
CA SER A 29 -7.69 -12.96 -3.40
C SER A 29 -8.79 -12.59 -2.40
N SER A 30 -8.83 -13.29 -1.27
CA SER A 30 -9.78 -12.99 -0.20
C SER A 30 -9.50 -11.66 0.50
N THR A 31 -8.35 -11.04 0.25
CA THR A 31 -7.99 -9.76 0.88
C THR A 31 -9.03 -8.68 0.61
N ALA A 32 -9.61 -8.67 -0.59
CA ALA A 32 -10.63 -7.70 -0.95
C ALA A 32 -11.77 -7.66 0.05
N LEU A 33 -12.19 -8.83 0.56
CA LEU A 33 -13.28 -8.91 1.54
C LEU A 33 -12.91 -8.18 2.84
N TYR A 34 -11.67 -8.32 3.28
CA TYR A 34 -11.20 -7.66 4.50
C TYR A 34 -11.13 -6.15 4.34
N LEU A 35 -10.61 -5.71 3.19
CA LEU A 35 -10.51 -4.27 2.91
C LEU A 35 -11.89 -3.63 2.83
N GLN A 36 -12.80 -4.24 2.07
CA GLN A 36 -14.13 -3.69 1.88
C GLN A 36 -14.99 -3.76 3.13
N SER A 37 -14.81 -4.82 3.94
CA SER A 37 -15.55 -4.96 5.19
C SER A 37 -15.13 -3.96 6.24
N ALA A 38 -13.86 -3.54 6.23
CA ALA A 38 -13.35 -2.60 7.22
C ALA A 38 -13.94 -1.20 7.06
N LYS A 39 -14.27 -0.81 5.82
CA LYS A 39 -14.97 0.45 5.56
C LYS A 39 -15.86 0.28 4.33
N PRO A 40 -17.08 -0.23 4.51
CA PRO A 40 -17.97 -0.50 3.37
C PRO A 40 -18.34 0.73 2.55
N SER A 41 -18.28 1.92 3.15
CA SER A 41 -18.60 3.17 2.44
C SER A 41 -17.47 3.67 1.57
N ALA A 42 -16.26 3.11 1.67
CA ALA A 42 -15.13 3.53 0.85
C ALA A 42 -15.33 3.10 -0.60
N SER A 43 -14.83 3.91 -1.54
CA SER A 43 -14.72 3.49 -2.93
C SER A 43 -13.58 2.48 -3.02
N TYR A 44 -13.86 1.33 -3.63
CA TYR A 44 -12.87 0.26 -3.76
C TYR A 44 -12.59 0.01 -5.24
N LEU A 45 -11.32 0.05 -5.61
CA LEU A 45 -10.85 -0.26 -6.97
C LEU A 45 -9.83 -1.39 -6.89
N PHE A 46 -10.06 -2.43 -7.68
CA PHE A 46 -9.07 -3.50 -7.85
C PHE A 46 -8.49 -3.44 -9.26
N ALA A 47 -7.17 -3.55 -9.38
CA ALA A 47 -6.49 -3.58 -10.66
C ALA A 47 -5.45 -4.70 -10.67
N SER A 48 -5.46 -5.53 -11.70
CA SER A 48 -4.46 -6.57 -11.88
C SER A 48 -3.30 -6.12 -12.76
N ASP A 49 -3.46 -4.98 -13.44
CA ASP A 49 -2.38 -4.35 -14.20
C ASP A 49 -2.65 -2.84 -14.30
N LEU A 50 -1.69 -2.13 -14.88
CA LEU A 50 -1.76 -0.68 -14.97
C LEU A 50 -2.94 -0.18 -15.80
N SER A 51 -3.36 -0.95 -16.81
CA SER A 51 -4.46 -0.55 -17.69
C SER A 51 -5.80 -0.51 -16.96
N GLU A 52 -5.92 -1.21 -15.85
CA GLU A 52 -7.14 -1.22 -15.03
C GLU A 52 -7.15 -0.17 -13.94
N LEU A 53 -6.08 0.59 -13.82
CA LEU A 53 -5.95 1.62 -12.79
C LEU A 53 -6.56 2.93 -13.31
N PHE A 54 -7.87 3.09 -13.13
CA PHE A 54 -8.59 4.26 -13.59
C PHE A 54 -8.72 5.28 -12.45
N LEU A 55 -8.00 6.39 -12.57
CA LEU A 55 -8.03 7.45 -11.56
C LEU A 55 -8.45 8.76 -12.20
N ASP A 56 -9.51 9.36 -11.68
CA ASP A 56 -9.90 10.69 -12.08
C ASP A 56 -8.84 11.71 -11.69
N ALA A 57 -8.78 12.83 -12.40
CA ALA A 57 -7.74 13.83 -12.19
C ALA A 57 -7.70 14.33 -10.74
N ASP A 58 -8.84 14.41 -10.08
CA ASP A 58 -8.94 14.95 -8.72
C ASP A 58 -8.93 13.88 -7.62
N THR A 59 -8.80 12.61 -8.00
CA THR A 59 -8.84 11.53 -7.01
C THR A 59 -7.53 11.46 -6.24
N SER A 60 -7.63 11.56 -4.91
CA SER A 60 -6.51 11.27 -4.02
C SER A 60 -6.45 9.77 -3.74
N VAL A 61 -5.23 9.25 -3.63
CA VAL A 61 -5.03 7.86 -3.26
C VAL A 61 -4.83 7.81 -1.75
N ASP A 62 -5.89 7.43 -1.04
CA ASP A 62 -5.87 7.41 0.43
C ASP A 62 -5.25 6.14 0.97
N PHE A 63 -5.53 5.02 0.32
CA PHE A 63 -5.06 3.71 0.76
C PHE A 63 -4.75 2.87 -0.46
N LEU A 64 -3.48 2.49 -0.61
CA LEU A 64 -3.03 1.67 -1.73
C LEU A 64 -2.41 0.40 -1.17
N TYR A 65 -2.95 -0.75 -1.57
CA TYR A 65 -2.37 -2.04 -1.22
C TYR A 65 -1.72 -2.66 -2.44
N LEU A 66 -0.40 -2.75 -2.42
CA LEU A 66 0.43 -3.32 -3.49
C LEU A 66 0.65 -4.80 -3.16
N ASN A 67 -0.12 -5.66 -3.81
CA ASN A 67 -0.21 -7.07 -3.45
C ASN A 67 0.16 -7.98 -4.62
N ASP A 68 1.33 -7.76 -5.21
CA ASP A 68 1.85 -8.62 -6.27
C ASP A 68 3.37 -8.64 -6.24
N TYR A 69 3.92 -9.18 -5.16
CA TYR A 69 5.38 -9.21 -4.97
C TYR A 69 6.11 -10.04 -6.03
N GLN A 70 5.38 -10.85 -6.79
CA GLN A 70 5.97 -11.61 -7.90
C GLN A 70 6.08 -10.76 -9.18
N ASN A 71 5.55 -9.54 -9.17
CA ASN A 71 5.62 -8.63 -10.30
C ASN A 71 6.07 -7.24 -9.84
N PRO A 72 7.34 -7.11 -9.40
CA PRO A 72 7.84 -5.83 -8.88
C PRO A 72 7.77 -4.69 -9.88
N ASP A 73 7.92 -4.98 -11.18
CA ASP A 73 7.85 -3.94 -12.21
C ASP A 73 6.47 -3.28 -12.24
N LEU A 74 5.41 -4.07 -12.12
CA LEU A 74 4.06 -3.53 -12.03
C LEU A 74 3.92 -2.63 -10.81
N LEU A 75 4.41 -3.10 -9.67
CA LEU A 75 4.30 -2.34 -8.42
C LEU A 75 5.04 -1.00 -8.51
N GLU A 76 6.18 -0.98 -9.18
CA GLU A 76 6.92 0.26 -9.38
C GLU A 76 6.17 1.23 -10.27
N GLU A 77 5.54 0.73 -11.33
CA GLU A 77 4.75 1.57 -12.22
C GLU A 77 3.54 2.17 -11.51
N VAL A 78 2.86 1.36 -10.70
CA VAL A 78 1.72 1.82 -9.90
C VAL A 78 2.16 2.85 -8.88
N PHE A 79 3.28 2.61 -8.21
CA PHE A 79 3.81 3.56 -7.23
C PHE A 79 4.07 4.91 -7.88
N ARG A 80 4.70 4.93 -9.05
CA ARG A 80 5.01 6.18 -9.76
C ARG A 80 3.76 6.99 -10.08
N VAL A 81 2.68 6.32 -10.43
CA VAL A 81 1.42 6.99 -10.73
C VAL A 81 0.77 7.51 -9.44
N CYS A 82 0.71 6.66 -8.42
CA CYS A 82 -0.08 6.96 -7.21
C CYS A 82 0.61 7.91 -6.25
N VAL A 83 1.94 7.94 -6.23
CA VAL A 83 2.69 8.77 -5.27
C VAL A 83 2.42 10.27 -5.47
N HIS A 84 2.05 10.69 -6.67
CA HIS A 84 1.72 12.08 -6.96
C HIS A 84 0.31 12.47 -6.50
N ARG A 85 -0.47 11.50 -6.02
CA ARG A 85 -1.87 11.70 -5.63
C ARG A 85 -2.08 11.47 -4.14
N THR A 86 -1.02 11.59 -3.37
CA THR A 86 -1.10 11.37 -1.91
C THR A 86 -1.44 12.65 -1.17
N THR A 87 -1.99 12.47 0.02
CA THR A 87 -2.22 13.53 0.99
C THR A 87 -1.51 13.18 2.28
N LEU A 88 -1.59 14.05 3.28
CA LEU A 88 -0.99 13.76 4.59
C LEU A 88 -1.56 12.51 5.25
N LYS A 89 -2.75 12.09 4.83
CA LYS A 89 -3.44 10.94 5.42
C LYS A 89 -3.25 9.66 4.63
N SER A 90 -2.58 9.72 3.48
CA SER A 90 -2.39 8.56 2.62
C SER A 90 -1.48 7.53 3.26
N VAL A 91 -1.77 6.25 3.00
CA VAL A 91 -0.90 5.15 3.39
C VAL A 91 -0.83 4.14 2.25
N PHE A 92 0.39 3.73 1.90
CA PHE A 92 0.61 2.63 0.97
C PHE A 92 1.09 1.43 1.77
N VAL A 93 0.52 0.28 1.47
CA VAL A 93 0.89 -0.99 2.09
C VAL A 93 1.47 -1.88 1.01
N VAL A 94 2.63 -2.45 1.27
CA VAL A 94 3.34 -3.29 0.31
C VAL A 94 3.50 -4.69 0.89
N HIS A 95 2.91 -5.68 0.23
CA HIS A 95 3.04 -7.07 0.67
C HIS A 95 4.33 -7.66 0.12
N GLY A 96 5.07 -8.37 0.97
CA GLY A 96 6.22 -9.13 0.54
C GLY A 96 7.49 -8.32 0.30
N ILE A 97 7.71 -7.29 1.10
CA ILE A 97 8.85 -6.39 0.95
C ILE A 97 10.22 -7.08 1.03
N CYS A 98 10.28 -8.27 1.60
CA CYS A 98 11.54 -9.02 1.73
C CYS A 98 11.48 -10.41 1.08
N TYR A 99 10.46 -10.67 0.25
CA TYR A 99 10.26 -12.01 -0.31
C TYR A 99 11.16 -12.33 -1.50
N SER A 100 11.79 -11.33 -2.08
CA SER A 100 12.76 -11.51 -3.16
C SER A 100 13.79 -10.40 -3.10
N LYS A 101 14.90 -10.61 -3.85
CA LYS A 101 15.93 -9.59 -3.96
C LYS A 101 15.37 -8.33 -4.60
N GLU A 102 14.54 -8.48 -5.62
CA GLU A 102 13.93 -7.36 -6.33
C GLU A 102 13.01 -6.55 -5.42
N MET A 103 12.22 -7.23 -4.58
CA MET A 103 11.36 -6.55 -3.64
C MET A 103 12.14 -5.80 -2.56
N LYS A 104 13.25 -6.38 -2.10
CA LYS A 104 14.11 -5.69 -1.12
C LYS A 104 14.69 -4.41 -1.69
N VAL A 105 15.13 -4.44 -2.95
CA VAL A 105 15.66 -3.25 -3.62
C VAL A 105 14.57 -2.20 -3.78
N LEU A 106 13.39 -2.63 -4.22
CA LEU A 106 12.26 -1.75 -4.44
C LEU A 106 11.80 -1.08 -3.14
N TRP A 107 11.72 -1.85 -2.07
CA TRP A 107 11.34 -1.33 -0.75
C TRP A 107 12.30 -0.23 -0.29
N LYS A 108 13.60 -0.47 -0.41
CA LYS A 108 14.60 0.54 -0.04
C LYS A 108 14.52 1.78 -0.90
N LYS A 109 14.27 1.60 -2.19
CA LYS A 109 14.10 2.72 -3.11
C LYS A 109 12.92 3.61 -2.69
N TRP A 110 11.80 2.99 -2.34
CA TRP A 110 10.62 3.74 -1.91
C TRP A 110 10.83 4.42 -0.56
N GLN A 111 11.53 3.76 0.37
CA GLN A 111 11.87 4.39 1.64
C GLN A 111 12.74 5.63 1.45
N ALA A 112 13.59 5.63 0.43
CA ALA A 112 14.48 6.75 0.14
C ALA A 112 13.82 7.86 -0.70
N ASP A 113 12.63 7.61 -1.23
CA ASP A 113 11.92 8.60 -2.04
C ASP A 113 11.60 9.83 -1.18
N GLU A 114 11.91 11.03 -1.67
CA GLU A 114 11.72 12.25 -0.88
C GLU A 114 10.25 12.58 -0.61
N ARG A 115 9.32 11.95 -1.33
CA ARG A 115 7.88 12.13 -1.08
C ARG A 115 7.38 11.25 0.05
N VAL A 116 8.17 10.26 0.45
CA VAL A 116 7.81 9.33 1.52
C VAL A 116 8.35 9.85 2.84
N GLY A 117 7.51 9.81 3.87
CA GLY A 117 7.90 10.20 5.22
C GLY A 117 8.27 9.00 6.08
N ILE A 118 7.46 8.71 7.09
CA ILE A 118 7.71 7.60 8.01
C ILE A 118 7.37 6.28 7.33
N THR A 119 8.20 5.27 7.53
CA THR A 119 7.95 3.93 7.03
C THR A 119 8.04 2.90 8.15
N PHE A 120 7.28 1.82 8.02
CA PHE A 120 7.31 0.71 8.95
C PHE A 120 7.57 -0.59 8.19
N ASP A 121 8.59 -1.31 8.60
CA ASP A 121 8.90 -2.65 8.10
C ASP A 121 8.34 -3.66 9.08
N LEU A 122 7.30 -4.37 8.68
CA LEU A 122 6.62 -5.38 9.49
C LEU A 122 6.93 -6.78 9.00
N TYR A 123 8.01 -6.95 8.26
CA TYR A 123 8.50 -8.19 7.67
C TYR A 123 7.63 -8.64 6.48
N ASP A 124 6.41 -9.07 6.72
CA ASP A 124 5.52 -9.53 5.63
C ASP A 124 4.95 -8.37 4.82
N VAL A 125 4.79 -7.22 5.46
CA VAL A 125 4.30 -6.01 4.79
C VAL A 125 5.14 -4.82 5.20
N GLY A 126 5.14 -3.80 4.35
CA GLY A 126 5.72 -2.50 4.66
C GLY A 126 4.66 -1.43 4.55
N LEU A 127 4.78 -0.40 5.37
CA LEU A 127 3.89 0.76 5.34
C LEU A 127 4.66 2.00 4.95
N LEU A 128 4.09 2.80 4.05
CA LEU A 128 4.65 4.08 3.63
C LEU A 128 3.63 5.17 3.94
N PHE A 129 4.05 6.17 4.72
CA PHE A 129 3.23 7.34 5.04
C PHE A 129 3.82 8.57 4.35
N PHE A 130 2.99 9.57 4.12
CA PHE A 130 3.34 10.72 3.28
C PHE A 130 3.23 12.05 4.00
N ASP A 131 3.13 12.03 5.32
CA ASP A 131 3.11 13.26 6.12
C ASP A 131 4.52 13.83 6.20
N LYS A 132 4.79 14.82 5.36
CA LYS A 132 6.11 15.46 5.28
C LYS A 132 6.33 16.53 6.33
N THR A 133 5.33 16.83 7.13
CA THR A 133 5.51 17.76 8.25
C THR A 133 6.30 17.11 9.37
N LYS A 134 6.46 15.78 9.33
CA LYS A 134 7.22 15.02 10.31
C LYS A 134 8.59 14.64 9.76
N ILE A 135 9.54 14.41 10.65
CA ILE A 135 10.88 13.97 10.28
C ILE A 135 10.77 12.57 9.67
N LYS A 136 11.45 12.38 8.55
CA LYS A 136 11.51 11.08 7.88
C LYS A 136 12.18 10.07 8.81
N GLN A 137 11.50 8.93 9.05
CA GLN A 137 12.00 7.88 9.93
C GLN A 137 11.62 6.52 9.38
N GLN A 138 12.42 5.51 9.73
CA GLN A 138 12.21 4.15 9.31
C GLN A 138 12.18 3.25 10.55
N TYR A 139 11.12 2.48 10.71
CA TYR A 139 10.92 1.58 11.83
C TYR A 139 10.84 0.14 11.35
N ILE A 140 11.36 -0.78 12.17
CA ILE A 140 11.23 -2.21 11.96
C ILE A 140 10.47 -2.76 13.16
N ILE A 141 9.34 -3.41 12.91
CA ILE A 141 8.46 -3.88 13.98
C ILE A 141 8.06 -5.33 13.69
N ASN A 142 8.21 -6.19 14.68
CA ASN A 142 7.69 -7.56 14.62
C ASN A 142 6.20 -7.55 14.99
N PHE A 143 5.41 -8.26 14.19
CA PHE A 143 3.98 -8.33 14.51
C PHE A 143 3.39 -9.71 14.25
#